data_007bdf8c9d153e87ee28db1c6a566fb6
#
_entry.id   007bdf8c9d153e87ee28db1c6a566fb6
#
_cell.length_a   1.000
_cell.length_b   1.000
_cell.length_c   1.000
_cell.angle_alpha   90.00
_cell.angle_beta   90.00
_cell.angle_gamma   90.00
#
_symmetry.space_group_name_H-M   'P 1'
#
loop_
_entity.id
_entity.type
_entity.pdbx_description
1 polymer ?
#
loop_
_entity_poly.entity_id
_entity_poly.type
_entity_poly.pdbx_seq_one_letter_code
_entity_poly.pdbx_strand_id
1 'polypeptide(L)'
;MEERIYRNIWKEIGISDAQVEERLSQLISTFFYDEKERLYFPVGDDMAYIEDTGNNDARTEGMSYGMMLCVQLDMKEEFDRIWKWAKTYMYMEEGENEGYFAWSCQTDGTKNSYGPAPDGEEYFAMALFFASHRWGDGEGIFAYEKEAKELLRACIHKGENGRPGEPMWNRENKQILFVPGSPFTDPSYHLPHFYELFAKWAYEEDRPFWAEAAKVSREFMKKSSHPKTGMSPEYAEFDGSPVTKVFEWGRHDWFYSDAYRTIANIAMDHLW
;
A
#
# COMPACT_ATOMS: atom_id res chain seq x y z
N MET A 1 -26.53 3.07 -8.02
CA MET A 1 -25.68 2.11 -7.26
C MET A 1 -26.49 1.72 -6.04
N GLU A 2 -26.73 0.42 -5.83
CA GLU A 2 -27.30 -0.03 -4.55
C GLU A 2 -26.31 0.30 -3.45
N GLU A 3 -26.80 0.91 -2.38
CA GLU A 3 -26.02 1.23 -1.20
C GLU A 3 -25.58 -0.10 -0.55
N ARG A 4 -24.30 -0.44 -0.65
CA ARG A 4 -23.76 -1.63 0.02
C ARG A 4 -23.77 -1.39 1.53
N ILE A 5 -24.58 -2.11 2.26
CA ILE A 5 -24.57 -2.12 3.72
C ILE A 5 -23.50 -3.12 4.16
N TYR A 6 -22.42 -2.62 4.71
CA TYR A 6 -21.39 -3.48 5.30
C TYR A 6 -21.83 -3.99 6.67
N ARG A 7 -21.49 -5.26 6.94
CA ARG A 7 -21.74 -5.91 8.22
C ARG A 7 -20.91 -5.22 9.32
N ASN A 8 -21.56 -4.82 10.41
CA ASN A 8 -20.89 -4.23 11.58
C ASN A 8 -20.64 -5.30 12.62
N ILE A 9 -19.46 -5.92 12.58
CA ILE A 9 -19.05 -7.01 13.48
C ILE A 9 -19.03 -6.54 14.95
N TRP A 10 -18.66 -5.28 15.21
CA TRP A 10 -18.62 -4.74 16.57
C TRP A 10 -20.00 -4.74 17.20
N LYS A 11 -21.03 -4.34 16.46
CA LYS A 11 -22.43 -4.43 16.94
C LYS A 11 -22.87 -5.85 17.22
N GLU A 12 -22.47 -6.80 16.39
CA GLU A 12 -22.85 -8.21 16.55
C GLU A 12 -22.27 -8.85 17.83
N ILE A 13 -21.12 -8.40 18.29
CA ILE A 13 -20.51 -8.83 19.56
C ILE A 13 -20.86 -7.92 20.74
N GLY A 14 -21.82 -7.00 20.55
CA GLY A 14 -22.37 -6.18 21.63
C GLY A 14 -21.63 -4.88 21.93
N ILE A 15 -20.71 -4.44 21.07
CA ILE A 15 -20.02 -3.14 21.20
C ILE A 15 -20.90 -2.07 20.52
N SER A 16 -21.22 -1.00 21.26
CA SER A 16 -22.01 0.11 20.75
C SER A 16 -21.19 1.04 19.85
N ASP A 17 -21.88 1.79 18.98
CA ASP A 17 -21.23 2.81 18.14
C ASP A 17 -20.47 3.85 18.99
N ALA A 18 -21.04 4.28 20.11
CA ALA A 18 -20.38 5.22 21.03
C ALA A 18 -19.06 4.66 21.60
N GLN A 19 -18.99 3.37 21.92
CA GLN A 19 -17.75 2.74 22.36
C GLN A 19 -16.71 2.64 21.24
N VAL A 20 -17.16 2.40 20.00
CA VAL A 20 -16.27 2.40 18.84
C VAL A 20 -15.72 3.80 18.58
N GLU A 21 -16.58 4.83 18.59
CA GLU A 21 -16.19 6.23 18.40
C GLU A 21 -15.21 6.72 19.50
N GLU A 22 -15.49 6.40 20.76
CA GLU A 22 -14.59 6.71 21.87
C GLU A 22 -13.22 6.06 21.67
N ARG A 23 -13.19 4.78 21.28
CA ARG A 23 -11.93 4.05 21.06
C ARG A 23 -11.15 4.60 19.86
N LEU A 24 -11.82 4.94 18.76
CA LEU A 24 -11.18 5.59 17.61
C LEU A 24 -10.59 6.95 17.98
N SER A 25 -11.33 7.77 18.72
CA SER A 25 -10.84 9.07 19.22
C SER A 25 -9.60 8.92 20.10
N GLN A 26 -9.56 7.91 20.96
CA GLN A 26 -8.38 7.60 21.78
C GLN A 26 -7.20 7.19 20.93
N LEU A 27 -7.41 6.31 19.93
CA LEU A 27 -6.34 5.85 19.03
C LEU A 27 -5.78 7.01 18.17
N ILE A 28 -6.64 7.88 17.65
CA ILE A 28 -6.23 9.09 16.91
C ILE A 28 -5.38 9.97 17.83
N SER A 29 -5.87 10.26 19.04
CA SER A 29 -5.12 11.06 20.02
C SER A 29 -3.74 10.47 20.31
N THR A 30 -3.66 9.14 20.50
CA THR A 30 -2.41 8.45 20.80
C THR A 30 -1.45 8.48 19.61
N PHE A 31 -1.90 8.04 18.43
CA PHE A 31 -0.98 7.83 17.31
C PHE A 31 -0.59 9.11 16.56
N PHE A 32 -1.43 10.14 16.61
CA PHE A 32 -1.16 11.39 15.90
C PHE A 32 -0.68 12.53 16.80
N TYR A 33 -1.11 12.58 18.07
CA TYR A 33 -0.92 13.78 18.87
C TYR A 33 -0.26 13.58 20.24
N ASP A 34 -0.15 12.35 20.74
CA ASP A 34 0.54 12.10 22.02
C ASP A 34 2.05 12.33 21.87
N GLU A 35 2.65 13.03 22.84
CA GLU A 35 4.08 13.38 22.77
C GLU A 35 5.02 12.16 22.87
N LYS A 36 4.57 11.05 23.44
CA LYS A 36 5.41 9.87 23.74
C LYS A 36 5.10 8.67 22.87
N GLU A 37 3.85 8.55 22.43
CA GLU A 37 3.35 7.33 21.75
C GLU A 37 2.93 7.59 20.31
N ARG A 38 3.05 8.83 19.82
CA ARG A 38 2.69 9.16 18.43
C ARG A 38 3.60 8.48 17.43
N LEU A 39 3.01 8.14 16.31
CA LEU A 39 3.69 7.68 15.10
C LEU A 39 3.80 8.79 14.04
N TYR A 40 2.99 9.81 14.16
CA TYR A 40 2.91 10.96 13.25
C TYR A 40 3.78 12.11 13.76
N PHE A 41 4.76 12.54 12.96
CA PHE A 41 5.72 13.58 13.30
C PHE A 41 5.65 14.75 12.33
N PRO A 42 5.11 15.91 12.73
CA PRO A 42 5.13 17.12 11.92
C PRO A 42 6.57 17.61 11.63
N VAL A 43 6.79 18.07 10.39
CA VAL A 43 8.06 18.63 9.92
C VAL A 43 7.80 20.00 9.28
N GLY A 44 8.36 21.04 9.86
CA GLY A 44 8.08 22.40 9.43
C GLY A 44 6.58 22.74 9.56
N ASP A 45 6.10 23.57 8.63
CA ASP A 45 4.73 24.09 8.72
C ASP A 45 3.70 23.20 7.99
N ASP A 46 4.11 22.38 7.03
CA ASP A 46 3.21 21.75 6.08
C ASP A 46 3.60 20.32 5.63
N MET A 47 4.50 19.67 6.35
CA MET A 47 4.89 18.27 6.11
C MET A 47 4.79 17.44 7.39
N ALA A 48 4.69 16.12 7.24
CA ALA A 48 4.81 15.17 8.33
C ALA A 48 5.24 13.80 7.81
N TYR A 49 5.82 12.98 8.68
CA TYR A 49 6.09 11.56 8.37
C TYR A 49 5.45 10.65 9.43
N ILE A 50 5.28 9.39 9.05
CA ILE A 50 4.95 8.29 9.97
C ILE A 50 6.24 7.54 10.25
N GLU A 51 6.59 7.38 11.53
CA GLU A 51 7.80 6.69 11.95
C GLU A 51 7.59 5.18 12.05
N ASP A 52 8.52 4.42 11.45
CA ASP A 52 8.72 3.01 11.79
C ASP A 52 9.50 2.93 13.11
N THR A 53 8.81 2.57 14.16
CA THR A 53 9.37 2.48 15.52
C THR A 53 10.39 1.36 15.71
N GLY A 54 10.42 0.39 14.79
CA GLY A 54 11.38 -0.70 14.81
C GLY A 54 12.77 -0.29 14.29
N ASN A 55 12.81 0.71 13.41
CA ASN A 55 14.04 1.13 12.74
C ASN A 55 14.35 2.63 12.92
N ASN A 56 13.41 3.40 13.46
CA ASN A 56 13.49 4.86 13.63
C ASN A 56 13.73 5.57 12.28
N ASP A 57 13.00 5.13 11.26
CA ASP A 57 13.03 5.68 9.90
C ASP A 57 11.59 5.90 9.39
N ALA A 58 11.42 6.39 8.17
CA ALA A 58 10.13 6.50 7.49
C ALA A 58 10.11 5.54 6.31
N ARG A 59 9.06 4.70 6.21
CA ARG A 59 8.89 3.70 5.17
C ARG A 59 7.62 3.95 4.37
N THR A 60 7.63 3.54 3.10
CA THR A 60 6.47 3.71 2.21
C THR A 60 5.22 3.04 2.78
N GLU A 61 5.35 1.90 3.47
CA GLU A 61 4.25 1.23 4.17
C GLU A 61 3.64 2.12 5.26
N GLY A 62 4.47 2.61 6.19
CA GLY A 62 3.99 3.49 7.26
C GLY A 62 3.35 4.77 6.73
N MET A 63 3.98 5.40 5.73
CA MET A 63 3.49 6.62 5.10
C MET A 63 2.15 6.39 4.40
N SER A 64 2.03 5.36 3.57
CA SER A 64 0.82 5.06 2.81
C SER A 64 -0.32 4.57 3.69
N TYR A 65 -0.04 3.78 4.74
CA TYR A 65 -1.04 3.38 5.74
C TYR A 65 -1.50 4.58 6.56
N GLY A 66 -0.61 5.51 6.92
CA GLY A 66 -0.96 6.76 7.55
C GLY A 66 -1.92 7.59 6.71
N MET A 67 -1.65 7.73 5.40
CA MET A 67 -2.58 8.38 4.46
C MET A 67 -3.92 7.65 4.38
N MET A 68 -3.91 6.31 4.33
CA MET A 68 -5.15 5.53 4.30
C MET A 68 -5.98 5.73 5.58
N LEU A 69 -5.37 5.78 6.75
CA LEU A 69 -6.05 6.11 8.00
C LEU A 69 -6.63 7.53 7.95
N CYS A 70 -5.84 8.51 7.53
CA CYS A 70 -6.27 9.90 7.45
C CYS A 70 -7.48 10.08 6.52
N VAL A 71 -7.46 9.46 5.33
CA VAL A 71 -8.61 9.61 4.41
C VAL A 71 -9.86 8.92 4.93
N GLN A 72 -9.76 7.81 5.66
CA GLN A 72 -10.92 7.15 6.26
C GLN A 72 -11.50 7.94 7.45
N LEU A 73 -10.65 8.62 8.21
CA LEU A 73 -11.01 9.38 9.41
C LEU A 73 -11.30 10.87 9.14
N ASP A 74 -11.31 11.28 7.87
CA ASP A 74 -11.56 12.67 7.43
C ASP A 74 -10.51 13.70 7.93
N MET A 75 -9.25 13.27 8.00
CA MET A 75 -8.10 14.04 8.48
C MET A 75 -7.28 14.56 7.28
N LYS A 76 -7.85 15.55 6.55
CA LYS A 76 -7.25 16.04 5.29
C LYS A 76 -5.89 16.72 5.49
N GLU A 77 -5.73 17.49 6.55
CA GLU A 77 -4.48 18.22 6.80
C GLU A 77 -3.32 17.26 7.04
N GLU A 78 -3.52 16.24 7.89
CA GLU A 78 -2.52 15.21 8.17
C GLU A 78 -2.20 14.39 6.90
N PHE A 79 -3.22 14.06 6.11
CA PHE A 79 -3.04 13.39 4.81
C PHE A 79 -2.13 14.19 3.88
N ASP A 80 -2.43 15.46 3.68
CA ASP A 80 -1.68 16.35 2.80
C ASP A 80 -0.23 16.52 3.25
N ARG A 81 0.00 16.61 4.56
CA ARG A 81 1.33 16.70 5.16
C ARG A 81 2.17 15.45 4.94
N ILE A 82 1.56 14.26 5.12
CA ILE A 82 2.23 12.98 4.88
C ILE A 82 2.56 12.85 3.38
N TRP A 83 1.59 13.12 2.50
CA TRP A 83 1.81 13.06 1.06
C TRP A 83 2.89 14.03 0.59
N LYS A 84 2.89 15.25 1.10
CA LYS A 84 3.91 16.23 0.74
C LYS A 84 5.30 15.80 1.17
N TRP A 85 5.46 15.20 2.34
CA TRP A 85 6.73 14.67 2.81
C TRP A 85 7.21 13.52 1.91
N ALA A 86 6.32 12.57 1.58
CA ALA A 86 6.65 11.46 0.69
C ALA A 86 7.09 11.96 -0.69
N LYS A 87 6.36 12.90 -1.29
CA LYS A 87 6.72 13.52 -2.59
C LYS A 87 8.02 14.30 -2.53
N THR A 88 8.36 14.91 -1.39
CA THR A 88 9.58 15.72 -1.26
C THR A 88 10.83 14.86 -1.07
N TYR A 89 10.73 13.81 -0.25
CA TYR A 89 11.91 13.08 0.21
C TYR A 89 12.02 11.65 -0.32
N MET A 90 10.89 10.96 -0.53
CA MET A 90 10.92 9.56 -1.00
C MET A 90 10.83 9.47 -2.52
N TYR A 91 10.08 10.36 -3.18
CA TYR A 91 9.91 10.31 -4.63
C TYR A 91 11.26 10.42 -5.38
N MET A 92 11.41 9.62 -6.42
CA MET A 92 12.59 9.59 -7.28
C MET A 92 12.28 10.28 -8.61
N GLU A 93 12.95 11.40 -8.86
CA GLU A 93 12.72 12.25 -10.03
C GLU A 93 13.58 11.84 -11.22
N GLU A 94 14.57 10.97 -11.04
CA GLU A 94 15.52 10.55 -12.05
C GLU A 94 16.02 9.12 -11.84
N GLY A 95 16.68 8.56 -12.86
CA GLY A 95 17.30 7.24 -12.81
C GLY A 95 16.34 6.11 -13.20
N GLU A 96 16.76 4.88 -12.93
CA GLU A 96 15.98 3.68 -13.30
C GLU A 96 14.63 3.62 -12.57
N ASN A 97 14.57 4.15 -11.36
CA ASN A 97 13.37 4.15 -10.51
C ASN A 97 12.63 5.49 -10.51
N GLU A 98 12.87 6.37 -11.51
CA GLU A 98 12.10 7.60 -11.70
C GLU A 98 10.59 7.31 -11.66
N GLY A 99 9.82 8.10 -10.90
CA GLY A 99 8.38 7.94 -10.77
C GLY A 99 7.94 6.96 -9.67
N TYR A 100 8.88 6.30 -8.99
CA TYR A 100 8.67 5.48 -7.80
C TYR A 100 9.13 6.19 -6.54
N PHE A 101 8.87 5.57 -5.38
CA PHE A 101 9.29 6.06 -4.08
C PHE A 101 10.43 5.19 -3.52
N ALA A 102 11.45 5.81 -2.93
CA ALA A 102 12.41 5.10 -2.11
C ALA A 102 11.68 4.47 -0.93
N TRP A 103 11.77 3.15 -0.78
CA TRP A 103 10.97 2.44 0.23
C TRP A 103 11.26 2.87 1.67
N SER A 104 12.47 3.42 1.93
CA SER A 104 12.88 3.86 3.27
C SER A 104 13.75 5.12 3.19
N CYS A 105 13.47 6.07 4.08
CA CYS A 105 14.22 7.29 4.31
C CYS A 105 14.48 7.48 5.80
N GLN A 106 15.59 8.14 6.15
CA GLN A 106 15.79 8.69 7.49
C GLN A 106 14.71 9.77 7.77
N THR A 107 14.48 10.08 9.03
CA THR A 107 13.51 11.10 9.44
C THR A 107 13.86 12.52 8.99
N ASP A 108 15.11 12.75 8.57
CA ASP A 108 15.55 13.99 7.94
C ASP A 108 15.34 14.03 6.42
N GLY A 109 14.79 12.96 5.83
CA GLY A 109 14.53 12.82 4.41
C GLY A 109 15.67 12.20 3.59
N THR A 110 16.79 11.85 4.20
CA THR A 110 17.88 11.13 3.51
C THR A 110 17.42 9.73 3.12
N LYS A 111 17.50 9.38 1.84
CA LYS A 111 17.11 8.05 1.35
C LYS A 111 18.07 6.98 1.87
N ASN A 112 17.54 5.94 2.51
CA ASN A 112 18.30 4.76 2.92
C ASN A 112 18.59 3.83 1.73
N SER A 113 17.72 3.87 0.72
CA SER A 113 17.80 3.06 -0.51
C SER A 113 17.17 3.82 -1.66
N TYR A 114 17.62 3.57 -2.88
CA TYR A 114 17.02 4.08 -4.11
C TYR A 114 16.18 3.01 -4.82
N GLY A 115 15.76 1.97 -4.10
CA GLY A 115 14.83 0.96 -4.57
C GLY A 115 13.42 1.20 -4.04
N PRO A 116 12.37 0.90 -4.82
CA PRO A 116 10.99 0.93 -4.36
C PRO A 116 10.55 -0.42 -3.77
N ALA A 117 9.40 -0.41 -3.07
CA ALA A 117 8.67 -1.60 -2.63
C ALA A 117 7.20 -1.45 -3.03
N PRO A 118 6.67 -2.33 -3.90
CA PRO A 118 5.36 -2.16 -4.56
C PRO A 118 4.17 -1.97 -3.63
N ASP A 119 4.19 -2.54 -2.43
CA ASP A 119 3.11 -2.42 -1.44
C ASP A 119 2.90 -0.97 -0.98
N GLY A 120 3.96 -0.17 -0.91
CA GLY A 120 3.84 1.25 -0.64
C GLY A 120 3.10 2.00 -1.75
N GLU A 121 3.49 1.77 -3.00
CA GLU A 121 2.91 2.42 -4.17
C GLU A 121 1.43 2.08 -4.35
N GLU A 122 1.01 0.83 -4.15
CA GLU A 122 -0.41 0.48 -4.28
C GLU A 122 -1.28 1.11 -3.18
N TYR A 123 -0.78 1.22 -1.96
CA TYR A 123 -1.47 1.93 -0.89
C TYR A 123 -1.47 3.45 -1.09
N PHE A 124 -0.39 4.06 -1.58
CA PHE A 124 -0.39 5.47 -1.98
C PHE A 124 -1.45 5.74 -3.05
N ALA A 125 -1.46 4.94 -4.13
CA ALA A 125 -2.43 5.11 -5.20
C ALA A 125 -3.88 4.98 -4.71
N MET A 126 -4.17 3.99 -3.84
CA MET A 126 -5.52 3.82 -3.30
C MET A 126 -5.92 4.95 -2.37
N ALA A 127 -5.03 5.39 -1.48
CA ALA A 127 -5.28 6.51 -0.57
C ALA A 127 -5.55 7.80 -1.34
N LEU A 128 -4.81 8.05 -2.42
CA LEU A 128 -5.01 9.20 -3.30
C LEU A 128 -6.37 9.15 -4.04
N PHE A 129 -6.79 8.00 -4.56
CA PHE A 129 -8.13 7.87 -5.14
C PHE A 129 -9.22 8.13 -4.10
N PHE A 130 -9.08 7.62 -2.88
CA PHE A 130 -10.03 7.90 -1.82
C PHE A 130 -10.06 9.38 -1.46
N ALA A 131 -8.90 10.05 -1.42
CA ALA A 131 -8.79 11.49 -1.17
C ALA A 131 -9.52 12.31 -2.25
N SER A 132 -9.28 11.99 -3.53
CA SER A 132 -10.01 12.61 -4.65
C SER A 132 -11.52 12.47 -4.52
N HIS A 133 -12.02 11.26 -4.20
CA HIS A 133 -13.45 11.02 -4.04
C HIS A 133 -14.06 11.68 -2.79
N ARG A 134 -13.28 11.80 -1.70
CA ARG A 134 -13.77 12.39 -0.45
C ARG A 134 -13.71 13.91 -0.42
N TRP A 135 -12.60 14.47 -0.88
CA TRP A 135 -12.30 15.91 -0.74
C TRP A 135 -12.25 16.67 -2.06
N GLY A 136 -12.23 15.94 -3.19
CA GLY A 136 -11.95 16.52 -4.50
C GLY A 136 -10.45 16.74 -4.74
N ASP A 137 -10.10 17.05 -5.98
CA ASP A 137 -8.73 17.32 -6.38
C ASP A 137 -8.32 18.77 -6.09
N GLY A 138 -7.08 18.95 -5.64
CA GLY A 138 -6.39 20.23 -5.55
C GLY A 138 -5.47 20.49 -6.74
N GLU A 139 -4.48 21.34 -6.53
CA GLU A 139 -3.46 21.69 -7.54
C GLU A 139 -2.10 21.03 -7.25
N GLY A 140 -1.28 20.87 -8.27
CA GLY A 140 0.07 20.30 -8.16
C GLY A 140 0.03 18.87 -7.64
N ILE A 141 0.79 18.56 -6.60
CA ILE A 141 0.84 17.24 -5.98
C ILE A 141 -0.47 16.83 -5.28
N PHE A 142 -1.40 17.76 -5.07
CA PHE A 142 -2.70 17.51 -4.48
C PHE A 142 -3.81 17.27 -5.53
N ALA A 143 -3.46 17.18 -6.81
CA ALA A 143 -4.34 16.64 -7.84
C ALA A 143 -4.37 15.11 -7.71
N TYR A 144 -5.03 14.63 -6.65
CA TYR A 144 -4.93 13.26 -6.13
C TYR A 144 -5.24 12.19 -7.18
N GLU A 145 -6.33 12.35 -7.96
CA GLU A 145 -6.69 11.39 -9.02
C GLU A 145 -5.58 11.28 -10.06
N LYS A 146 -5.01 12.40 -10.46
CA LYS A 146 -3.89 12.44 -11.42
C LYS A 146 -2.67 11.75 -10.85
N GLU A 147 -2.26 12.08 -9.62
CA GLU A 147 -1.10 11.48 -8.96
C GLU A 147 -1.27 9.95 -8.82
N ALA A 148 -2.46 9.47 -8.45
CA ALA A 148 -2.76 8.05 -8.37
C ALA A 148 -2.64 7.36 -9.74
N LYS A 149 -3.21 7.96 -10.80
CA LYS A 149 -3.17 7.40 -12.15
C LYS A 149 -1.75 7.35 -12.71
N GLU A 150 -0.96 8.41 -12.53
CA GLU A 150 0.44 8.44 -12.97
C GLU A 150 1.28 7.38 -12.24
N LEU A 151 1.07 7.22 -10.93
CA LEU A 151 1.76 6.20 -10.14
C LEU A 151 1.42 4.80 -10.63
N LEU A 152 0.13 4.47 -10.80
CA LEU A 152 -0.29 3.16 -11.32
C LEU A 152 0.25 2.90 -12.74
N ARG A 153 0.28 3.93 -13.59
CA ARG A 153 0.87 3.83 -14.92
C ARG A 153 2.35 3.52 -14.85
N ALA A 154 3.10 4.18 -13.97
CA ALA A 154 4.51 3.87 -13.76
C ALA A 154 4.70 2.42 -13.31
N CYS A 155 3.88 1.92 -12.39
CA CYS A 155 3.95 0.56 -11.86
C CYS A 155 3.84 -0.54 -12.93
N ILE A 156 3.09 -0.34 -14.02
CA ILE A 156 2.87 -1.36 -15.04
C ILE A 156 3.59 -1.10 -16.37
N HIS A 157 3.96 0.16 -16.68
CA HIS A 157 4.57 0.53 -17.97
C HIS A 157 6.06 0.88 -17.90
N LYS A 158 6.67 0.90 -16.70
CA LYS A 158 8.10 1.18 -16.55
C LYS A 158 8.95 0.26 -17.43
N GLY A 159 9.97 0.79 -18.08
CA GLY A 159 10.85 0.03 -18.98
C GLY A 159 10.29 -0.18 -20.40
N GLU A 160 9.07 0.25 -20.71
CA GLU A 160 8.52 0.16 -22.06
C GLU A 160 9.19 1.13 -23.04
N ASN A 161 9.20 0.74 -24.32
CA ASN A 161 9.75 1.55 -25.41
C ASN A 161 11.23 1.94 -25.22
N GLY A 162 12.01 1.07 -24.53
CA GLY A 162 13.44 1.29 -24.28
C GLY A 162 13.75 2.32 -23.20
N ARG A 163 12.76 2.72 -22.41
CA ARG A 163 12.99 3.53 -21.19
C ARG A 163 13.69 2.70 -20.11
N PRO A 164 14.49 3.30 -19.24
CA PRO A 164 15.13 2.59 -18.15
C PRO A 164 14.12 2.12 -17.09
N GLY A 165 14.55 1.13 -16.31
CA GLY A 165 13.81 0.59 -15.17
C GLY A 165 12.90 -0.57 -15.50
N GLU A 166 12.33 -1.16 -14.46
CA GLU A 166 11.47 -2.34 -14.52
C GLU A 166 10.10 -2.06 -13.86
N PRO A 167 9.01 -2.70 -14.34
CA PRO A 167 7.70 -2.54 -13.73
C PRO A 167 7.62 -3.23 -12.37
N MET A 168 6.62 -2.87 -11.59
CA MET A 168 6.29 -3.51 -10.30
C MET A 168 5.35 -4.71 -10.45
N TRP A 169 4.73 -4.87 -11.62
CA TRP A 169 3.90 -6.02 -11.97
C TRP A 169 4.50 -6.77 -13.16
N ASN A 170 4.49 -8.07 -13.07
CA ASN A 170 4.84 -8.91 -14.20
C ASN A 170 3.77 -8.76 -15.29
N ARG A 171 4.16 -8.31 -16.48
CA ARG A 171 3.24 -7.99 -17.58
C ARG A 171 2.57 -9.22 -18.17
N GLU A 172 3.19 -10.40 -18.08
CA GLU A 172 2.67 -11.63 -18.66
C GLU A 172 1.62 -12.27 -17.73
N ASN A 173 1.98 -12.49 -16.47
CA ASN A 173 1.13 -13.18 -15.50
C ASN A 173 0.27 -12.23 -14.64
N LYS A 174 0.43 -10.89 -14.74
CA LYS A 174 -0.30 -9.85 -14.01
C LYS A 174 -0.14 -9.91 -12.48
N GLN A 175 0.88 -10.59 -11.98
CA GLN A 175 1.18 -10.64 -10.55
C GLN A 175 2.12 -9.52 -10.15
N ILE A 176 1.93 -8.99 -8.94
CA ILE A 176 2.84 -8.06 -8.30
C ILE A 176 4.17 -8.74 -8.02
N LEU A 177 5.27 -8.02 -8.17
CA LEU A 177 6.62 -8.48 -7.85
C LEU A 177 6.95 -8.14 -6.41
N PHE A 178 7.92 -8.82 -5.79
CA PHE A 178 8.46 -8.40 -4.50
C PHE A 178 9.15 -7.02 -4.62
N VAL A 179 9.99 -6.86 -5.62
CA VAL A 179 10.56 -5.57 -6.05
C VAL A 179 10.69 -5.60 -7.58
N PRO A 180 10.86 -4.47 -8.27
CA PRO A 180 11.09 -4.45 -9.71
C PRO A 180 12.19 -5.43 -10.14
N GLY A 181 11.89 -6.27 -11.13
CA GLY A 181 12.82 -7.29 -11.64
C GLY A 181 12.94 -8.56 -10.79
N SER A 182 12.24 -8.69 -9.68
CA SER A 182 12.22 -9.91 -8.85
C SER A 182 11.58 -11.08 -9.59
N PRO A 183 12.14 -12.31 -9.49
CA PRO A 183 11.55 -13.50 -10.07
C PRO A 183 10.44 -14.13 -9.21
N PHE A 184 10.09 -13.54 -8.08
CA PHE A 184 9.10 -14.03 -7.13
C PHE A 184 8.24 -12.88 -6.59
N THR A 185 7.21 -13.21 -5.82
CA THR A 185 6.26 -12.28 -5.21
C THR A 185 6.18 -12.45 -3.70
N ASP A 186 5.64 -11.45 -3.02
CA ASP A 186 5.18 -11.53 -1.63
C ASP A 186 3.66 -11.72 -1.62
N PRO A 187 3.12 -12.81 -1.03
CA PRO A 187 1.68 -13.00 -0.91
C PRO A 187 0.95 -11.86 -0.20
N SER A 188 1.63 -11.13 0.69
CA SER A 188 1.06 -10.00 1.41
C SER A 188 0.90 -8.72 0.58
N TYR A 189 1.53 -8.68 -0.61
CA TYR A 189 1.39 -7.56 -1.55
C TYR A 189 0.16 -7.69 -2.45
N HIS A 190 -0.49 -8.87 -2.49
CA HIS A 190 -1.66 -9.08 -3.33
C HIS A 190 -2.91 -8.45 -2.70
N LEU A 191 -3.43 -7.39 -3.34
CA LEU A 191 -4.59 -6.61 -2.91
C LEU A 191 -5.70 -6.65 -3.97
N PRO A 192 -6.32 -7.80 -4.25
CA PRO A 192 -7.30 -7.91 -5.33
C PRO A 192 -8.48 -6.94 -5.18
N HIS A 193 -8.89 -6.58 -3.98
CA HIS A 193 -9.90 -5.55 -3.71
C HIS A 193 -9.47 -4.15 -4.19
N PHE A 194 -8.19 -3.80 -4.08
CA PHE A 194 -7.67 -2.56 -4.66
C PHE A 194 -7.66 -2.62 -6.19
N TYR A 195 -7.25 -3.76 -6.76
CA TYR A 195 -7.17 -3.92 -8.21
C TYR A 195 -8.55 -3.84 -8.89
N GLU A 196 -9.63 -4.28 -8.22
CA GLU A 196 -11.01 -4.05 -8.67
C GLU A 196 -11.35 -2.56 -8.79
N LEU A 197 -10.84 -1.73 -7.89
CA LEU A 197 -11.03 -0.28 -7.93
C LEU A 197 -10.08 0.39 -8.93
N PHE A 198 -8.84 -0.06 -9.03
CA PHE A 198 -7.92 0.39 -10.09
C PHE A 198 -8.49 0.10 -11.49
N ALA A 199 -9.16 -1.04 -11.68
CA ALA A 199 -9.87 -1.35 -12.91
C ALA A 199 -11.01 -0.37 -13.26
N LYS A 200 -11.48 0.43 -12.31
CA LYS A 200 -12.49 1.47 -12.52
C LYS A 200 -11.90 2.87 -12.68
N TRP A 201 -10.81 3.15 -11.96
CA TRP A 201 -10.31 4.51 -11.75
C TRP A 201 -8.99 4.83 -12.43
N ALA A 202 -8.16 3.83 -12.76
CA ALA A 202 -6.94 4.02 -13.54
C ALA A 202 -7.24 4.62 -14.93
N TYR A 203 -6.21 4.99 -15.67
CA TYR A 203 -6.38 5.37 -17.07
C TYR A 203 -7.11 4.28 -17.84
N GLU A 204 -7.97 4.67 -18.77
CA GLU A 204 -8.91 3.75 -19.43
C GLU A 204 -8.20 2.58 -20.11
N GLU A 205 -7.08 2.84 -20.75
CA GLU A 205 -6.25 1.82 -21.41
C GLU A 205 -5.63 0.80 -20.44
N ASP A 206 -5.45 1.16 -19.16
CA ASP A 206 -4.84 0.32 -18.12
C ASP A 206 -5.86 -0.52 -17.33
N ARG A 207 -7.14 -0.16 -17.39
CA ARG A 207 -8.22 -0.84 -16.65
C ARG A 207 -8.33 -2.34 -16.90
N PRO A 208 -8.16 -2.84 -18.16
CA PRO A 208 -8.19 -4.28 -18.41
C PRO A 208 -7.04 -5.04 -17.71
N PHE A 209 -5.86 -4.42 -17.56
CA PHE A 209 -4.75 -5.00 -16.83
C PHE A 209 -5.13 -5.22 -15.36
N TRP A 210 -5.67 -4.20 -14.70
CA TRP A 210 -6.07 -4.26 -13.29
C TRP A 210 -7.22 -5.23 -13.03
N ALA A 211 -8.19 -5.31 -13.94
CA ALA A 211 -9.26 -6.29 -13.86
C ALA A 211 -8.76 -7.74 -13.92
N GLU A 212 -7.72 -8.00 -14.72
CA GLU A 212 -7.10 -9.32 -14.77
C GLU A 212 -6.19 -9.57 -13.56
N ALA A 213 -5.42 -8.57 -13.12
CA ALA A 213 -4.61 -8.66 -11.92
C ALA A 213 -5.42 -9.04 -10.67
N ALA A 214 -6.64 -8.50 -10.52
CA ALA A 214 -7.55 -8.86 -9.43
C ALA A 214 -7.89 -10.36 -9.42
N LYS A 215 -8.22 -10.92 -10.59
CA LYS A 215 -8.55 -12.35 -10.72
C LYS A 215 -7.34 -13.23 -10.45
N VAL A 216 -6.22 -12.89 -11.07
CA VAL A 216 -4.96 -13.63 -10.92
C VAL A 216 -4.50 -13.64 -9.47
N SER A 217 -4.59 -12.50 -8.77
CA SER A 217 -4.22 -12.40 -7.35
C SER A 217 -5.08 -13.29 -6.46
N ARG A 218 -6.40 -13.36 -6.69
CA ARG A 218 -7.28 -14.26 -5.93
C ARG A 218 -6.92 -15.73 -6.14
N GLU A 219 -6.63 -16.13 -7.38
CA GLU A 219 -6.20 -17.50 -7.66
C GLU A 219 -4.81 -17.79 -7.09
N PHE A 220 -3.89 -16.83 -7.13
CA PHE A 220 -2.58 -16.95 -6.51
C PHE A 220 -2.69 -17.11 -4.99
N MET A 221 -3.46 -16.29 -4.29
CA MET A 221 -3.65 -16.38 -2.83
C MET A 221 -4.19 -17.74 -2.39
N LYS A 222 -5.07 -18.36 -3.18
CA LYS A 222 -5.54 -19.74 -2.94
C LYS A 222 -4.40 -20.77 -3.06
N LYS A 223 -3.51 -20.59 -4.04
CA LYS A 223 -2.40 -21.54 -4.31
C LYS A 223 -1.27 -21.38 -3.30
N SER A 224 -0.94 -20.15 -2.88
CA SER A 224 0.13 -19.86 -1.94
C SER A 224 -0.25 -20.16 -0.48
N SER A 225 -1.55 -20.26 -0.17
CA SER A 225 -2.02 -20.61 1.16
C SER A 225 -1.85 -22.10 1.46
N HIS A 226 -1.32 -22.42 2.63
CA HIS A 226 -1.17 -23.80 3.06
C HIS A 226 -2.52 -24.51 3.20
N PRO A 227 -2.75 -25.68 2.55
CA PRO A 227 -4.09 -26.26 2.37
C PRO A 227 -4.81 -26.69 3.64
N LYS A 228 -4.10 -26.81 4.77
CA LYS A 228 -4.70 -27.17 6.06
C LYS A 228 -4.83 -26.02 7.03
N THR A 229 -3.88 -25.06 7.01
CA THR A 229 -3.82 -23.98 7.99
C THR A 229 -4.30 -22.65 7.42
N GLY A 230 -4.28 -22.47 6.08
CA GLY A 230 -4.55 -21.20 5.42
C GLY A 230 -3.41 -20.17 5.54
N MET A 231 -2.31 -20.51 6.20
CA MET A 231 -1.15 -19.61 6.33
C MET A 231 -0.41 -19.51 5.00
N SER A 232 0.02 -18.31 4.64
CA SER A 232 0.89 -18.06 3.49
C SER A 232 2.35 -18.04 3.92
N PRO A 233 3.28 -18.37 3.01
CA PRO A 233 4.71 -18.10 3.23
C PRO A 233 4.96 -16.58 3.19
N GLU A 234 6.15 -16.16 3.59
CA GLU A 234 6.62 -14.79 3.39
C GLU A 234 6.76 -14.48 1.90
N TYR A 235 7.48 -15.34 1.15
CA TYR A 235 7.62 -15.20 -0.30
C TYR A 235 7.19 -16.48 -1.02
N ALA A 236 6.69 -16.31 -2.24
CA ALA A 236 6.27 -17.39 -3.10
C ALA A 236 6.66 -17.16 -4.57
N GLU A 237 6.92 -18.26 -5.28
CA GLU A 237 6.98 -18.26 -6.74
C GLU A 237 5.62 -17.90 -7.33
N PHE A 238 5.56 -17.47 -8.57
CA PHE A 238 4.29 -17.08 -9.23
C PHE A 238 3.27 -18.22 -9.37
N ASP A 239 3.66 -19.45 -9.20
CA ASP A 239 2.76 -20.60 -9.16
C ASP A 239 2.15 -20.87 -7.77
N GLY A 240 2.60 -20.14 -6.74
CA GLY A 240 2.18 -20.26 -5.34
C GLY A 240 3.09 -21.13 -4.49
N SER A 241 4.14 -21.74 -5.06
CA SER A 241 5.11 -22.52 -4.29
C SER A 241 5.93 -21.63 -3.37
N PRO A 242 6.14 -22.02 -2.09
CA PRO A 242 6.96 -21.22 -1.18
C PRO A 242 8.41 -21.10 -1.62
N VAL A 243 8.98 -19.90 -1.57
CA VAL A 243 10.41 -19.66 -1.78
C VAL A 243 11.17 -20.01 -0.50
N THR A 244 12.15 -20.91 -0.59
CA THR A 244 12.81 -21.43 0.61
C THR A 244 13.74 -20.43 1.26
N LYS A 245 14.65 -19.83 0.48
CA LYS A 245 15.61 -18.83 0.98
C LYS A 245 16.13 -17.96 -0.17
N VAL A 246 15.92 -16.65 -0.06
CA VAL A 246 16.43 -15.65 -1.00
C VAL A 246 17.47 -14.76 -0.30
N PHE A 247 17.18 -14.36 0.92
CA PHE A 247 18.02 -13.47 1.72
C PHE A 247 18.53 -14.15 2.98
N GLU A 248 19.52 -13.58 3.62
CA GLU A 248 20.14 -14.16 4.82
C GLU A 248 19.31 -14.03 6.09
N TRP A 249 18.32 -13.15 6.11
CA TRP A 249 17.54 -12.84 7.33
C TRP A 249 16.45 -13.84 7.71
N GLY A 250 16.13 -14.85 6.88
CA GLY A 250 15.07 -15.75 7.30
C GLY A 250 14.83 -16.99 6.46
N ARG A 251 13.72 -17.64 6.79
CA ARG A 251 13.11 -18.75 6.09
C ARG A 251 11.84 -18.22 5.43
N HIS A 252 11.93 -17.85 4.16
CA HIS A 252 10.86 -17.20 3.41
C HIS A 252 9.70 -18.15 3.06
N ASP A 253 9.90 -19.43 3.25
CA ASP A 253 8.87 -20.48 3.17
C ASP A 253 8.01 -20.61 4.45
N TRP A 254 8.30 -19.82 5.49
CA TRP A 254 7.53 -19.79 6.73
C TRP A 254 6.50 -18.67 6.74
N PHE A 255 5.50 -18.81 7.65
CA PHE A 255 4.66 -17.70 8.07
C PHE A 255 5.52 -16.76 8.95
N TYR A 256 6.13 -15.76 8.30
CA TYR A 256 7.16 -14.91 8.88
C TYR A 256 7.01 -13.49 8.37
N SER A 257 7.60 -12.50 9.04
CA SER A 257 7.60 -11.09 8.64
C SER A 257 6.21 -10.63 8.17
N ASP A 258 6.08 -10.22 6.92
CA ASP A 258 4.88 -9.61 6.33
C ASP A 258 3.73 -10.57 6.03
N ALA A 259 3.97 -11.89 6.12
CA ALA A 259 2.97 -12.90 5.81
C ALA A 259 1.64 -12.73 6.58
N TYR A 260 1.65 -12.11 7.77
CA TYR A 260 0.43 -11.84 8.56
C TYR A 260 -0.54 -10.91 7.83
N ARG A 261 -0.06 -10.01 6.95
CA ARG A 261 -0.90 -9.08 6.19
C ARG A 261 -1.82 -9.81 5.20
N THR A 262 -1.40 -10.98 4.69
CA THR A 262 -2.19 -11.75 3.72
C THR A 262 -3.59 -12.09 4.24
N ILE A 263 -3.72 -12.44 5.52
CA ILE A 263 -5.03 -12.76 6.14
C ILE A 263 -5.94 -11.53 6.15
N ALA A 264 -5.38 -10.36 6.47
CA ALA A 264 -6.13 -9.10 6.45
C ALA A 264 -6.59 -8.75 5.02
N ASN A 265 -5.73 -8.94 4.02
CA ASN A 265 -6.04 -8.69 2.61
C ASN A 265 -7.17 -9.60 2.09
N ILE A 266 -7.16 -10.89 2.46
CA ILE A 266 -8.24 -11.83 2.13
C ILE A 266 -9.56 -11.38 2.78
N ALA A 267 -9.52 -10.96 4.04
CA ALA A 267 -10.70 -10.47 4.75
C ALA A 267 -11.27 -9.21 4.10
N MET A 268 -10.42 -8.26 3.69
CA MET A 268 -10.82 -7.04 3.00
C MET A 268 -11.40 -7.34 1.62
N ASP A 269 -10.80 -8.23 0.84
CA ASP A 269 -11.31 -8.65 -0.47
C ASP A 269 -12.71 -9.30 -0.36
N HIS A 270 -12.95 -10.03 0.72
CA HIS A 270 -14.27 -10.62 1.01
C HIS A 270 -15.32 -9.55 1.37
N LEU A 271 -14.91 -8.49 2.09
CA LEU A 271 -15.82 -7.45 2.56
C LEU A 271 -16.20 -6.48 1.44
N TRP A 272 -15.29 -6.14 0.56
CA TRP A 272 -15.50 -5.17 -0.52
C TRP A 272 -16.12 -5.79 -1.75
#